data_95d6b367e391acbd1dece7c477743709
#
_entry.id   95d6b367e391acbd1dece7c477743709
#
_cell.length_a   1.000
_cell.length_b   1.000
_cell.length_c   1.000
_cell.angle_alpha   90.00
_cell.angle_beta   90.00
_cell.angle_gamma   90.00
#
_symmetry.space_group_name_H-M   'P 1'
#
loop_
_entity.id
_entity.type
_entity.pdbx_description
1 polymer ?
#
loop_
_entity_poly.entity_id
_entity_poly.type
_entity_poly.pdbx_seq_one_letter_code
_entity_poly.pdbx_strand_id
1 'polypeptide(L)'
;MSTRARILEVAADLVARSPDGDISTRAVCEAAQVGAPALYRHFGDKEGLLSAVVDHGFDKYLATKRQYSRGADPIEDLRNGWDTHVDFALENPNLYRLMNSPAMRTPPAAALESHQILTRDLERAAAQGKLRLAPELAAQMVMSANVGVALMLVARPSAFTDMSTSTRVRDAVHAAIFTRDVSAGRGSSGGSGKDTDAAQVPSTAARLNALLRRSSTSPLSAAETGLMTEWLDRLSNSPSDR
;
A
#
# COMPACT_ATOMS: atom_id res chain seq x y z
N MET A 1 28.78 7.97 -15.74
CA MET A 1 28.03 7.41 -14.59
C MET A 1 28.69 7.85 -13.28
N SER A 2 27.92 8.35 -12.29
CA SER A 2 28.49 8.77 -11.00
C SER A 2 28.87 7.53 -10.15
N THR A 3 29.82 7.71 -9.20
CA THR A 3 30.21 6.64 -8.27
C THR A 3 29.01 6.10 -7.49
N ARG A 4 28.10 6.99 -7.06
CA ARG A 4 26.86 6.61 -6.37
C ARG A 4 25.97 5.71 -7.23
N ALA A 5 25.75 6.08 -8.48
CA ALA A 5 24.93 5.29 -9.41
C ALA A 5 25.54 3.90 -9.68
N ARG A 6 26.87 3.83 -9.87
CA ARG A 6 27.56 2.55 -10.06
C ARG A 6 27.44 1.62 -8.86
N ILE A 7 27.62 2.14 -7.63
CA ILE A 7 27.42 1.35 -6.40
C ILE A 7 25.99 0.83 -6.32
N LEU A 8 25.02 1.68 -6.63
CA LEU A 8 23.60 1.34 -6.56
C LEU A 8 23.21 0.24 -7.56
N GLU A 9 23.65 0.34 -8.82
CA GLU A 9 23.40 -0.68 -9.84
C GLU A 9 24.01 -2.03 -9.45
N VAL A 10 25.29 -2.01 -9.02
CA VAL A 10 25.95 -3.24 -8.56
C VAL A 10 25.25 -3.86 -7.36
N ALA A 11 24.82 -3.05 -6.40
CA ALA A 11 24.09 -3.53 -5.23
C ALA A 11 22.73 -4.11 -5.63
N ALA A 12 21.99 -3.48 -6.56
CA ALA A 12 20.74 -3.99 -7.09
C ALA A 12 20.91 -5.35 -7.79
N ASP A 13 21.94 -5.50 -8.61
CA ASP A 13 22.29 -6.77 -9.27
C ASP A 13 22.63 -7.88 -8.25
N LEU A 14 23.35 -7.54 -7.18
CA LEU A 14 23.68 -8.50 -6.13
C LEU A 14 22.42 -8.93 -5.35
N VAL A 15 21.53 -8.01 -5.01
CA VAL A 15 20.23 -8.32 -4.38
C VAL A 15 19.40 -9.23 -5.28
N ALA A 16 19.32 -8.93 -6.58
CA ALA A 16 18.54 -9.72 -7.52
C ALA A 16 19.02 -11.18 -7.61
N ARG A 17 20.32 -11.44 -7.39
CA ARG A 17 20.92 -12.78 -7.40
C ARG A 17 20.99 -13.43 -6.03
N SER A 18 20.75 -12.70 -4.93
CA SER A 18 20.79 -13.22 -3.58
C SER A 18 19.50 -13.97 -3.23
N PRO A 19 19.56 -15.26 -2.84
CA PRO A 19 18.36 -16.01 -2.47
C PRO A 19 17.55 -15.38 -1.32
N ASP A 20 18.24 -14.69 -0.40
CA ASP A 20 17.65 -14.09 0.79
C ASP A 20 17.46 -12.57 0.66
N GLY A 21 17.89 -11.98 -0.48
CA GLY A 21 17.90 -10.52 -0.67
C GLY A 21 18.97 -9.81 0.18
N ASP A 22 19.70 -10.52 1.03
CA ASP A 22 20.80 -9.93 1.82
C ASP A 22 22.11 -9.90 1.03
N ILE A 23 22.86 -8.80 1.19
CA ILE A 23 24.16 -8.60 0.55
C ILE A 23 25.15 -8.01 1.54
N SER A 24 26.43 -8.36 1.40
CA SER A 24 27.49 -7.76 2.22
C SER A 24 28.01 -6.47 1.56
N THR A 25 28.27 -5.44 2.36
CA THR A 25 28.90 -4.19 1.89
C THR A 25 30.27 -4.43 1.27
N ARG A 26 31.00 -5.48 1.73
CA ARG A 26 32.26 -5.91 1.15
C ARG A 26 32.08 -6.38 -0.30
N ALA A 27 31.12 -7.26 -0.55
CA ALA A 27 30.83 -7.75 -1.90
C ALA A 27 30.44 -6.59 -2.85
N VAL A 28 29.66 -5.62 -2.35
CA VAL A 28 29.31 -4.42 -3.12
C VAL A 28 30.55 -3.58 -3.42
N CYS A 29 31.45 -3.36 -2.46
CA CYS A 29 32.67 -2.59 -2.68
C CYS A 29 33.59 -3.26 -3.71
N GLU A 30 33.78 -4.58 -3.61
CA GLU A 30 34.58 -5.36 -4.55
C GLU A 30 34.00 -5.28 -5.97
N ALA A 31 32.70 -5.53 -6.14
CA ALA A 31 32.06 -5.52 -7.44
C ALA A 31 31.96 -4.12 -8.07
N ALA A 32 31.75 -3.08 -7.25
CA ALA A 32 31.70 -1.69 -7.70
C ALA A 32 33.10 -1.07 -7.84
N GLN A 33 34.17 -1.77 -7.47
CA GLN A 33 35.55 -1.28 -7.47
C GLN A 33 35.72 0.03 -6.68
N VAL A 34 35.17 0.07 -5.45
CA VAL A 34 35.28 1.21 -4.54
C VAL A 34 35.73 0.78 -3.15
N GLY A 35 36.35 1.70 -2.42
CA GLY A 35 36.63 1.47 -1.00
C GLY A 35 35.42 1.67 -0.10
N ALA A 36 35.38 0.97 1.04
CA ALA A 36 34.30 1.14 2.02
C ALA A 36 34.04 2.58 2.45
N PRO A 37 35.05 3.48 2.62
CA PRO A 37 34.79 4.90 2.91
C PRO A 37 33.95 5.62 1.85
N ALA A 38 34.10 5.24 0.57
CA ALA A 38 33.31 5.84 -0.51
C ALA A 38 31.86 5.37 -0.46
N LEU A 39 31.62 4.07 -0.16
CA LEU A 39 30.27 3.52 0.02
C LEU A 39 29.56 4.22 1.17
N TYR A 40 30.16 4.29 2.35
CA TYR A 40 29.54 4.88 3.53
C TYR A 40 29.32 6.41 3.40
N ARG A 41 30.19 7.11 2.68
CA ARG A 41 29.99 8.54 2.38
C ARG A 41 28.71 8.78 1.54
N HIS A 42 28.32 7.84 0.65
CA HIS A 42 27.17 7.98 -0.23
C HIS A 42 25.86 7.47 0.38
N PHE A 43 25.94 6.48 1.26
CA PHE A 43 24.75 5.75 1.75
C PHE A 43 24.62 5.73 3.28
N GLY A 44 25.61 6.25 4.01
CA GLY A 44 25.63 6.27 5.48
C GLY A 44 26.05 4.93 6.07
N ASP A 45 25.21 3.92 5.93
CA ASP A 45 25.43 2.56 6.44
C ASP A 45 24.88 1.49 5.48
N LYS A 46 24.84 0.23 5.94
CA LYS A 46 24.27 -0.88 5.15
C LYS A 46 22.77 -0.70 4.94
N GLU A 47 22.03 -0.25 5.95
CA GLU A 47 20.59 -0.02 5.85
C GLU A 47 20.27 1.07 4.83
N GLY A 48 21.01 2.18 4.85
CA GLY A 48 20.86 3.25 3.86
C GLY A 48 21.18 2.80 2.43
N LEU A 49 22.17 1.92 2.24
CA LEU A 49 22.43 1.31 0.93
C LEU A 49 21.25 0.42 0.49
N LEU A 50 20.77 -0.46 1.36
CA LEU A 50 19.66 -1.36 1.06
C LEU A 50 18.37 -0.58 0.79
N SER A 51 18.10 0.49 1.56
CA SER A 51 16.97 1.39 1.31
C SER A 51 17.05 2.04 -0.07
N ALA A 52 18.23 2.53 -0.46
CA ALA A 52 18.43 3.11 -1.78
C ALA A 52 18.26 2.07 -2.91
N VAL A 53 18.64 0.81 -2.69
CA VAL A 53 18.40 -0.29 -3.65
C VAL A 53 16.90 -0.56 -3.81
N VAL A 54 16.15 -0.60 -2.70
CA VAL A 54 14.70 -0.78 -2.74
C VAL A 54 14.04 0.39 -3.46
N ASP A 55 14.38 1.63 -3.10
CA ASP A 55 13.83 2.83 -3.76
C ASP A 55 14.10 2.81 -5.26
N HIS A 56 15.32 2.46 -5.68
CA HIS A 56 15.68 2.37 -7.09
C HIS A 56 14.89 1.30 -7.86
N GLY A 57 14.73 0.11 -7.27
CA GLY A 57 13.95 -0.96 -7.88
C GLY A 57 12.45 -0.66 -7.92
N PHE A 58 11.96 0.11 -6.94
CA PHE A 58 10.56 0.53 -6.86
C PHE A 58 10.22 1.71 -7.78
N ASP A 59 11.20 2.51 -8.20
CA ASP A 59 10.96 3.70 -9.05
C ASP A 59 10.19 3.35 -10.33
N LYS A 60 10.51 2.24 -10.98
CA LYS A 60 9.80 1.76 -12.16
C LYS A 60 8.34 1.42 -11.85
N TYR A 61 8.10 0.73 -10.75
CA TYR A 61 6.76 0.37 -10.29
C TYR A 61 5.94 1.62 -9.91
N LEU A 62 6.54 2.57 -9.18
CA LEU A 62 5.89 3.83 -8.84
C LEU A 62 5.63 4.68 -10.08
N ALA A 63 6.53 4.70 -11.07
CA ALA A 63 6.31 5.39 -12.33
C ALA A 63 5.06 4.85 -13.04
N THR A 64 4.87 3.53 -13.06
CA THR A 64 3.66 2.90 -13.59
C THR A 64 2.43 3.36 -12.80
N LYS A 65 2.47 3.34 -11.47
CA LYS A 65 1.35 3.83 -10.62
C LYS A 65 1.03 5.31 -10.81
N ARG A 66 2.06 6.15 -10.96
CA ARG A 66 1.88 7.59 -11.20
C ARG A 66 1.27 7.89 -12.56
N GLN A 67 1.61 7.08 -13.58
CA GLN A 67 1.10 7.20 -14.95
C GLN A 67 -0.31 6.62 -15.11
N TYR A 68 -0.74 5.77 -14.19
CA TYR A 68 -2.10 5.26 -14.22
C TYR A 68 -3.06 6.45 -14.09
N SER A 69 -3.70 6.80 -15.21
CA SER A 69 -4.76 7.81 -15.20
C SER A 69 -5.87 7.27 -14.29
N ARG A 70 -6.11 7.96 -13.18
CA ARG A 70 -7.16 7.58 -12.24
C ARG A 70 -8.48 7.47 -12.99
N GLY A 71 -9.07 6.28 -12.96
CA GLY A 71 -10.36 6.00 -13.55
C GLY A 71 -11.50 6.77 -12.86
N ALA A 72 -12.66 6.72 -13.46
CA ALA A 72 -13.88 7.24 -12.83
C ALA A 72 -14.29 6.39 -11.60
N ASP A 73 -13.95 5.08 -11.59
CA ASP A 73 -14.27 4.16 -10.51
C ASP A 73 -13.04 3.89 -9.63
N PRO A 74 -13.00 4.44 -8.39
CA PRO A 74 -11.90 4.20 -7.47
C PRO A 74 -11.78 2.74 -7.02
N ILE A 75 -12.83 1.92 -7.13
CA ILE A 75 -12.79 0.49 -6.78
C ILE A 75 -11.99 -0.29 -7.82
N GLU A 76 -12.15 0.05 -9.09
CA GLU A 76 -11.36 -0.55 -10.16
C GLU A 76 -9.90 -0.14 -10.05
N ASP A 77 -9.62 1.13 -9.75
CA ASP A 77 -8.26 1.61 -9.50
C ASP A 77 -7.60 0.84 -8.34
N LEU A 78 -8.35 0.56 -7.26
CA LEU A 78 -7.86 -0.21 -6.12
C LEU A 78 -7.61 -1.68 -6.45
N ARG A 79 -8.45 -2.31 -7.29
CA ARG A 79 -8.22 -3.68 -7.79
C ARG A 79 -6.96 -3.75 -8.63
N ASN A 80 -6.82 -2.85 -9.58
CA ASN A 80 -5.65 -2.75 -10.43
C ASN A 80 -4.37 -2.48 -9.62
N GLY A 81 -4.47 -1.62 -8.60
CA GLY A 81 -3.38 -1.33 -7.67
C GLY A 81 -2.94 -2.56 -6.86
N TRP A 82 -3.88 -3.42 -6.47
CA TRP A 82 -3.60 -4.69 -5.82
C TRP A 82 -2.86 -5.65 -6.74
N ASP A 83 -3.39 -5.87 -7.94
CA ASP A 83 -2.83 -6.81 -8.90
C ASP A 83 -1.43 -6.37 -9.34
N THR A 84 -1.24 -5.10 -9.67
CA THR A 84 0.07 -4.52 -10.01
C THR A 84 1.10 -4.69 -8.88
N HIS A 85 0.68 -4.62 -7.61
CA HIS A 85 1.58 -4.84 -6.48
C HIS A 85 2.03 -6.29 -6.36
N VAL A 86 1.13 -7.23 -6.57
CA VAL A 86 1.45 -8.67 -6.56
C VAL A 86 2.35 -9.04 -7.74
N ASP A 87 2.06 -8.52 -8.93
CA ASP A 87 2.88 -8.73 -10.14
C ASP A 87 4.31 -8.23 -9.91
N PHE A 88 4.46 -7.02 -9.34
CA PHE A 88 5.78 -6.49 -8.98
C PHE A 88 6.53 -7.42 -8.01
N ALA A 89 5.87 -7.96 -7.01
CA ALA A 89 6.48 -8.87 -6.04
C ALA A 89 6.96 -10.16 -6.71
N LEU A 90 6.16 -10.72 -7.63
CA LEU A 90 6.48 -11.93 -8.38
C LEU A 90 7.62 -11.72 -9.39
N GLU A 91 7.66 -10.55 -10.04
CA GLU A 91 8.73 -10.19 -10.96
C GLU A 91 10.05 -9.88 -10.24
N ASN A 92 9.99 -9.40 -8.99
CA ASN A 92 11.15 -8.95 -8.21
C ASN A 92 11.22 -9.60 -6.82
N PRO A 93 11.23 -10.95 -6.71
CA PRO A 93 11.01 -11.65 -5.45
C PRO A 93 12.06 -11.34 -4.38
N ASN A 94 13.34 -11.20 -4.76
CA ASN A 94 14.41 -10.92 -3.82
C ASN A 94 14.38 -9.48 -3.30
N LEU A 95 14.09 -8.53 -4.19
CA LEU A 95 13.87 -7.13 -3.82
C LEU A 95 12.66 -6.98 -2.90
N TYR A 96 11.58 -7.72 -3.19
CA TYR A 96 10.38 -7.69 -2.37
C TYR A 96 10.59 -8.29 -0.97
N ARG A 97 11.37 -9.38 -0.87
CA ARG A 97 11.79 -9.94 0.44
C ARG A 97 12.66 -8.94 1.20
N LEU A 98 13.61 -8.30 0.54
CA LEU A 98 14.46 -7.28 1.16
C LEU A 98 13.64 -6.14 1.74
N MET A 99 12.69 -5.59 0.97
CA MET A 99 11.84 -4.48 1.40
C MET A 99 11.05 -4.81 2.67
N ASN A 100 10.64 -6.07 2.85
CA ASN A 100 9.86 -6.55 3.99
C ASN A 100 10.74 -7.27 5.03
N SER A 101 12.06 -7.16 4.94
CA SER A 101 13.01 -7.79 5.86
C SER A 101 13.08 -7.03 7.19
N PRO A 102 13.27 -7.73 8.33
CA PRO A 102 13.58 -7.10 9.61
C PRO A 102 14.86 -6.24 9.60
N ALA A 103 15.73 -6.40 8.60
CA ALA A 103 16.90 -5.55 8.40
C ALA A 103 16.55 -4.11 7.96
N MET A 104 15.34 -3.91 7.43
CA MET A 104 14.82 -2.60 7.03
C MET A 104 14.02 -2.00 8.20
N ARG A 105 14.69 -1.30 9.11
CA ARG A 105 14.04 -0.68 10.29
C ARG A 105 13.19 0.51 9.91
N THR A 106 13.64 1.26 8.92
CA THR A 106 12.92 2.42 8.38
C THR A 106 12.29 2.04 7.05
N PRO A 107 10.97 2.23 6.88
CA PRO A 107 10.33 1.97 5.59
C PRO A 107 10.99 2.79 4.48
N PRO A 108 11.33 2.20 3.33
CA PRO A 108 11.83 2.93 2.17
C PRO A 108 10.84 4.01 1.70
N ALA A 109 11.36 5.10 1.12
CA ALA A 109 10.53 6.20 0.63
C ALA A 109 9.46 5.73 -0.36
N ALA A 110 9.81 4.79 -1.21
CA ALA A 110 8.90 4.19 -2.17
C ALA A 110 7.72 3.42 -1.51
N ALA A 111 7.95 2.75 -0.40
CA ALA A 111 6.88 2.08 0.37
C ALA A 111 5.92 3.09 0.98
N LEU A 112 6.44 4.21 1.52
CA LEU A 112 5.63 5.31 2.06
C LEU A 112 4.79 5.97 0.96
N GLU A 113 5.36 6.22 -0.21
CA GLU A 113 4.64 6.78 -1.36
C GLU A 113 3.53 5.83 -1.85
N SER A 114 3.81 4.53 -1.94
CA SER A 114 2.79 3.53 -2.31
C SER A 114 1.61 3.54 -1.33
N HIS A 115 1.88 3.64 -0.03
CA HIS A 115 0.84 3.77 1.00
C HIS A 115 0.01 5.05 0.83
N GLN A 116 0.65 6.20 0.55
CA GLN A 116 -0.06 7.45 0.30
C GLN A 116 -0.95 7.40 -0.94
N ILE A 117 -0.51 6.73 -2.01
CA ILE A 117 -1.33 6.54 -3.22
C ILE A 117 -2.59 5.73 -2.86
N LEU A 118 -2.42 4.61 -2.16
CA LEU A 118 -3.53 3.78 -1.69
C LEU A 118 -4.53 4.56 -0.83
N THR A 119 -4.04 5.33 0.15
CA THR A 119 -4.90 6.14 1.03
C THR A 119 -5.72 7.16 0.24
N ARG A 120 -5.11 7.86 -0.73
CA ARG A 120 -5.83 8.83 -1.59
C ARG A 120 -6.93 8.16 -2.44
N ASP A 121 -6.71 6.94 -2.93
CA ASP A 121 -7.73 6.23 -3.70
C ASP A 121 -8.88 5.76 -2.81
N LEU A 122 -8.59 5.38 -1.57
CA LEU A 122 -9.61 5.07 -0.56
C LEU A 122 -10.38 6.34 -0.10
N GLU A 123 -9.73 7.49 0.03
CA GLU A 123 -10.40 8.77 0.27
C GLU A 123 -11.38 9.13 -0.86
N ARG A 124 -11.02 8.84 -2.11
CA ARG A 124 -11.93 9.00 -3.25
C ARG A 124 -13.13 8.08 -3.15
N ALA A 125 -12.92 6.81 -2.79
CA ALA A 125 -13.99 5.85 -2.58
C ALA A 125 -14.93 6.29 -1.42
N ALA A 126 -14.36 6.78 -0.31
CA ALA A 126 -15.13 7.32 0.81
C ALA A 126 -15.96 8.53 0.40
N ALA A 127 -15.39 9.49 -0.34
CA ALA A 127 -16.10 10.66 -0.84
C ALA A 127 -17.30 10.31 -1.76
N GLN A 128 -17.21 9.16 -2.46
CA GLN A 128 -18.31 8.61 -3.25
C GLN A 128 -19.31 7.77 -2.43
N GLY A 129 -19.10 7.64 -1.11
CA GLY A 129 -19.94 6.81 -0.24
C GLY A 129 -19.76 5.30 -0.43
N LYS A 130 -18.68 4.88 -1.08
CA LYS A 130 -18.39 3.48 -1.38
C LYS A 130 -17.60 2.77 -0.27
N LEU A 131 -17.12 3.48 0.75
CA LEU A 131 -16.31 2.94 1.85
C LEU A 131 -17.12 2.89 3.15
N ARG A 132 -16.96 1.81 3.91
CA ARG A 132 -17.64 1.56 5.20
C ARG A 132 -16.82 1.99 6.41
N LEU A 133 -15.51 2.15 6.23
CA LEU A 133 -14.53 2.42 7.27
C LEU A 133 -13.80 3.72 6.97
N ALA A 134 -13.07 4.27 7.94
CA ALA A 134 -12.14 5.36 7.69
C ALA A 134 -11.08 4.94 6.66
N PRO A 135 -10.68 5.82 5.71
CA PRO A 135 -9.73 5.51 4.67
C PRO A 135 -8.39 4.96 5.19
N GLU A 136 -7.92 5.47 6.32
CA GLU A 136 -6.67 5.07 6.95
C GLU A 136 -6.73 3.62 7.46
N LEU A 137 -7.84 3.23 8.11
CA LEU A 137 -8.03 1.85 8.57
C LEU A 137 -8.18 0.90 7.38
N ALA A 138 -8.95 1.30 6.37
CA ALA A 138 -9.09 0.52 5.14
C ALA A 138 -7.74 0.34 4.42
N ALA A 139 -6.87 1.38 4.40
CA ALA A 139 -5.52 1.29 3.84
C ALA A 139 -4.65 0.28 4.60
N GLN A 140 -4.72 0.27 5.93
CA GLN A 140 -4.01 -0.71 6.75
C GLN A 140 -4.48 -2.14 6.47
N MET A 141 -5.79 -2.37 6.34
CA MET A 141 -6.36 -3.69 6.01
C MET A 141 -5.91 -4.18 4.63
N VAL A 142 -6.02 -3.32 3.62
CA VAL A 142 -5.60 -3.64 2.24
C VAL A 142 -4.11 -3.92 2.20
N MET A 143 -3.28 -3.05 2.79
CA MET A 143 -1.83 -3.19 2.80
C MET A 143 -1.38 -4.47 3.50
N SER A 144 -1.91 -4.75 4.69
CA SER A 144 -1.58 -5.95 5.46
C SER A 144 -1.90 -7.23 4.70
N ALA A 145 -3.05 -7.29 4.06
CA ALA A 145 -3.47 -8.46 3.31
C ALA A 145 -2.68 -8.62 2.00
N ASN A 146 -2.49 -7.54 1.23
CA ASN A 146 -1.77 -7.57 -0.04
C ASN A 146 -0.30 -7.95 0.15
N VAL A 147 0.39 -7.29 1.10
CA VAL A 147 1.78 -7.62 1.44
C VAL A 147 1.90 -9.05 1.96
N GLY A 148 0.96 -9.50 2.81
CA GLY A 148 0.94 -10.85 3.33
C GLY A 148 0.83 -11.91 2.22
N VAL A 149 -0.11 -11.73 1.29
CA VAL A 149 -0.28 -12.64 0.14
C VAL A 149 0.96 -12.62 -0.75
N ALA A 150 1.45 -11.44 -1.14
CA ALA A 150 2.61 -11.31 -2.00
C ALA A 150 3.86 -11.96 -1.37
N LEU A 151 4.09 -11.75 -0.06
CA LEU A 151 5.20 -12.42 0.66
C LEU A 151 5.06 -13.94 0.67
N MET A 152 3.84 -14.48 0.87
CA MET A 152 3.64 -15.93 0.84
C MET A 152 3.94 -16.51 -0.54
N LEU A 153 3.46 -15.86 -1.61
CA LEU A 153 3.72 -16.29 -2.98
C LEU A 153 5.21 -16.28 -3.33
N VAL A 154 5.97 -15.25 -2.91
CA VAL A 154 7.42 -15.16 -3.22
C VAL A 154 8.30 -15.96 -2.27
N ALA A 155 7.95 -16.07 -0.99
CA ALA A 155 8.78 -16.73 0.01
C ALA A 155 8.54 -18.25 0.08
N ARG A 156 7.34 -18.70 -0.27
CA ARG A 156 6.93 -20.12 -0.16
C ARG A 156 6.20 -20.63 -1.41
N PRO A 157 6.78 -20.50 -2.62
CA PRO A 157 6.09 -20.82 -3.87
C PRO A 157 5.64 -22.29 -3.96
N SER A 158 6.33 -23.22 -3.29
CA SER A 158 5.94 -24.62 -3.25
C SER A 158 4.68 -24.91 -2.40
N ALA A 159 4.37 -24.04 -1.43
CA ALA A 159 3.19 -24.16 -0.58
C ALA A 159 2.01 -23.31 -1.07
N PHE A 160 2.28 -22.20 -1.74
CA PHE A 160 1.29 -21.27 -2.29
C PHE A 160 1.28 -21.35 -3.81
N THR A 161 0.78 -22.45 -4.34
CA THR A 161 0.76 -22.76 -5.79
C THR A 161 -0.47 -22.21 -6.51
N ASP A 162 -1.57 -21.97 -5.77
CA ASP A 162 -2.79 -21.42 -6.35
C ASP A 162 -2.74 -19.88 -6.42
N MET A 163 -2.47 -19.35 -7.60
CA MET A 163 -2.41 -17.93 -7.86
C MET A 163 -3.75 -17.21 -7.63
N SER A 164 -4.89 -17.95 -7.66
CA SER A 164 -6.19 -17.37 -7.33
C SER A 164 -6.32 -16.94 -5.87
N THR A 165 -5.39 -17.38 -5.00
CA THR A 165 -5.32 -16.95 -3.59
C THR A 165 -5.28 -15.42 -3.49
N SER A 166 -4.50 -14.75 -4.33
CA SER A 166 -4.40 -13.28 -4.34
C SER A 166 -5.76 -12.62 -4.60
N THR A 167 -6.43 -13.02 -5.68
CA THR A 167 -7.74 -12.49 -6.06
C THR A 167 -8.80 -12.76 -4.98
N ARG A 168 -8.80 -13.96 -4.39
CA ARG A 168 -9.75 -14.34 -3.33
C ARG A 168 -9.55 -13.51 -2.07
N VAL A 169 -8.32 -13.29 -1.64
CA VAL A 169 -8.03 -12.45 -0.46
C VAL A 169 -8.37 -11.00 -0.75
N ARG A 170 -8.02 -10.48 -1.94
CA ARG A 170 -8.43 -9.15 -2.38
C ARG A 170 -9.95 -8.97 -2.26
N ASP A 171 -10.70 -9.88 -2.86
CA ASP A 171 -12.16 -9.77 -2.91
C ASP A 171 -12.79 -9.90 -1.50
N ALA A 172 -12.23 -10.72 -0.62
CA ALA A 172 -12.65 -10.80 0.78
C ALA A 172 -12.40 -9.49 1.55
N VAL A 173 -11.22 -8.88 1.38
CA VAL A 173 -10.90 -7.59 1.99
C VAL A 173 -11.80 -6.49 1.43
N HIS A 174 -12.01 -6.45 0.10
CA HIS A 174 -12.89 -5.50 -0.55
C HIS A 174 -14.34 -5.63 -0.05
N ALA A 175 -14.85 -6.84 0.13
CA ALA A 175 -16.17 -7.07 0.69
C ALA A 175 -16.31 -6.57 2.15
N ALA A 176 -15.20 -6.58 2.90
CA ALA A 176 -15.17 -6.07 4.27
C ALA A 176 -15.15 -4.53 4.35
N ILE A 177 -14.45 -3.86 3.42
CA ILE A 177 -14.23 -2.41 3.48
C ILE A 177 -15.22 -1.59 2.65
N PHE A 178 -15.81 -2.17 1.57
CA PHE A 178 -16.75 -1.44 0.70
C PHE A 178 -18.21 -1.66 1.08
N THR A 179 -19.07 -0.72 0.68
CA THR A 179 -20.53 -0.84 0.82
C THR A 179 -21.06 -1.98 -0.06
N ARG A 180 -22.17 -2.60 0.35
CA ARG A 180 -22.72 -3.79 -0.32
C ARG A 180 -23.08 -3.58 -1.79
N ASP A 181 -23.52 -2.37 -2.16
CA ASP A 181 -23.89 -2.02 -3.54
C ASP A 181 -22.71 -2.08 -4.52
N VAL A 182 -21.49 -2.05 -3.98
CA VAL A 182 -20.23 -2.09 -4.75
C VAL A 182 -19.59 -3.47 -4.76
N SER A 183 -19.81 -4.27 -3.70
CA SER A 183 -19.24 -5.61 -3.56
C SER A 183 -20.02 -6.66 -4.37
N ALA A 184 -21.34 -6.45 -4.56
CA ALA A 184 -22.18 -7.27 -5.41
C ALA A 184 -22.34 -6.56 -6.76
N GLY A 185 -21.58 -6.96 -7.77
CA GLY A 185 -21.81 -6.53 -9.13
C GLY A 185 -23.26 -6.82 -9.53
N ARG A 186 -24.09 -5.76 -9.61
CA ARG A 186 -25.48 -5.73 -10.09
C ARG A 186 -26.30 -6.99 -9.85
N GLY A 187 -27.08 -6.99 -8.78
CA GLY A 187 -28.21 -7.93 -8.60
C GLY A 187 -28.54 -8.23 -7.14
N SER A 188 -29.36 -7.46 -6.50
CA SER A 188 -30.65 -7.81 -5.91
C SER A 188 -31.14 -6.73 -4.94
N SER A 189 -32.30 -6.23 -5.23
CA SER A 189 -33.17 -5.46 -4.38
C SER A 189 -33.83 -6.35 -3.32
N GLY A 190 -33.86 -5.90 -2.05
CA GLY A 190 -34.81 -6.41 -1.07
C GLY A 190 -34.19 -6.81 0.27
N GLY A 191 -34.17 -5.89 1.24
CA GLY A 191 -33.86 -6.18 2.64
C GLY A 191 -34.46 -5.10 3.56
N SER A 192 -35.22 -5.53 4.53
CA SER A 192 -36.05 -4.81 5.50
C SER A 192 -35.35 -3.63 6.22
N GLY A 193 -36.08 -2.50 6.33
CA GLY A 193 -35.59 -1.15 6.62
C GLY A 193 -35.24 -0.78 8.07
N LYS A 194 -34.99 -1.67 9.03
CA LYS A 194 -34.66 -1.26 10.41
C LYS A 194 -33.22 -1.58 10.86
N ASP A 195 -32.56 -2.57 10.25
CA ASP A 195 -31.13 -2.84 10.51
C ASP A 195 -30.20 -2.01 9.60
N THR A 196 -30.78 -1.29 8.65
CA THR A 196 -30.03 -0.50 7.64
C THR A 196 -29.44 0.78 8.21
N ASP A 197 -30.09 1.47 9.15
CA ASP A 197 -29.68 2.78 9.60
C ASP A 197 -28.41 2.72 10.48
N ALA A 198 -28.34 1.79 11.43
CA ALA A 198 -27.14 1.58 12.24
C ALA A 198 -25.92 1.14 11.42
N ALA A 199 -26.14 0.32 10.39
CA ALA A 199 -25.09 -0.12 9.47
C ALA A 199 -24.62 0.99 8.52
N GLN A 200 -25.41 2.07 8.35
CA GLN A 200 -25.08 3.22 7.50
C GLN A 200 -24.23 4.28 8.23
N VAL A 201 -24.27 4.34 9.57
CA VAL A 201 -23.53 5.34 10.35
C VAL A 201 -22.02 5.35 10.01
N PRO A 202 -21.29 4.21 10.02
CA PRO A 202 -19.87 4.21 9.72
C PRO A 202 -19.54 4.72 8.30
N SER A 203 -20.29 4.28 7.30
CA SER A 203 -20.06 4.70 5.90
C SER A 203 -20.38 6.18 5.69
N THR A 204 -21.43 6.69 6.35
CA THR A 204 -21.82 8.11 6.28
C THR A 204 -20.78 8.99 6.97
N ALA A 205 -20.27 8.54 8.14
CA ALA A 205 -19.22 9.24 8.86
C ALA A 205 -17.92 9.29 8.03
N ALA A 206 -17.49 8.17 7.45
CA ALA A 206 -16.33 8.11 6.57
C ALA A 206 -16.47 9.04 5.35
N ARG A 207 -17.66 9.05 4.73
CA ARG A 207 -17.95 9.93 3.60
C ARG A 207 -17.89 11.40 3.99
N LEU A 208 -18.55 11.78 5.09
CA LEU A 208 -18.56 13.18 5.55
C LEU A 208 -17.15 13.64 5.88
N ASN A 209 -16.36 12.81 6.58
CA ASN A 209 -14.97 13.11 6.91
C ASN A 209 -14.12 13.34 5.65
N ALA A 210 -14.23 12.45 4.65
CA ALA A 210 -13.52 12.59 3.39
C ALA A 210 -13.89 13.87 2.62
N LEU A 211 -15.15 14.28 2.67
CA LEU A 211 -15.61 15.53 2.04
C LEU A 211 -15.08 16.76 2.78
N LEU A 212 -15.11 16.78 4.12
CA LEU A 212 -14.58 17.87 4.93
C LEU A 212 -13.07 18.07 4.71
N ARG A 213 -12.29 17.01 4.66
CA ARG A 213 -10.83 17.08 4.39
C ARG A 213 -10.49 17.61 3.00
N ARG A 214 -11.40 17.49 2.03
CA ARG A 214 -11.21 17.99 0.66
C ARG A 214 -11.74 19.41 0.45
N SER A 215 -12.57 19.91 1.35
CA SER A 215 -13.13 21.26 1.26
C SER A 215 -12.06 22.28 1.61
N SER A 216 -11.82 23.24 0.69
CA SER A 216 -10.94 24.38 0.95
C SER A 216 -11.61 25.49 1.77
N THR A 217 -12.93 25.44 1.92
CA THR A 217 -13.72 26.40 2.68
C THR A 217 -14.59 25.66 3.69
N SER A 218 -14.44 25.97 4.97
CA SER A 218 -15.27 25.44 6.05
C SER A 218 -15.88 26.61 6.83
N PRO A 219 -17.16 26.58 7.19
CA PRO A 219 -17.75 27.55 8.11
C PRO A 219 -17.29 27.32 9.56
N LEU A 220 -16.60 26.19 9.82
CA LEU A 220 -16.06 25.81 11.12
C LEU A 220 -14.65 26.37 11.31
N SER A 221 -14.31 26.74 12.53
CA SER A 221 -12.94 27.04 12.93
C SER A 221 -12.04 25.81 12.82
N ALA A 222 -10.72 25.99 12.85
CA ALA A 222 -9.76 24.87 12.82
C ALA A 222 -9.96 23.90 13.98
N ALA A 223 -10.31 24.40 15.19
CA ALA A 223 -10.56 23.57 16.37
C ALA A 223 -11.84 22.72 16.22
N GLU A 224 -12.93 23.33 15.73
CA GLU A 224 -14.19 22.64 15.46
C GLU A 224 -14.05 21.61 14.35
N THR A 225 -13.32 21.94 13.29
CA THR A 225 -13.02 20.99 12.20
C THR A 225 -12.20 19.80 12.72
N GLY A 226 -11.20 20.04 13.57
CA GLY A 226 -10.39 18.98 14.19
C GLY A 226 -11.23 18.06 15.07
N LEU A 227 -12.09 18.61 15.93
CA LEU A 227 -12.97 17.83 16.80
C LEU A 227 -14.00 17.01 16.00
N MET A 228 -14.60 17.62 14.99
CA MET A 228 -15.54 16.94 14.11
C MET A 228 -14.88 15.77 13.35
N THR A 229 -13.68 15.98 12.83
CA THR A 229 -12.89 14.92 12.17
C THR A 229 -12.65 13.75 13.12
N GLU A 230 -12.25 14.02 14.38
CA GLU A 230 -12.03 12.99 15.39
C GLU A 230 -13.31 12.18 15.70
N TRP A 231 -14.45 12.85 15.84
CA TRP A 231 -15.73 12.15 16.06
C TRP A 231 -16.15 11.30 14.86
N LEU A 232 -15.98 11.81 13.65
CA LEU A 232 -16.29 11.07 12.44
C LEU A 232 -15.37 9.87 12.26
N ASP A 233 -14.08 9.97 12.60
CA ASP A 233 -13.16 8.84 12.62
C ASP A 233 -13.59 7.77 13.62
N ARG A 234 -14.00 8.16 14.83
CA ARG A 234 -14.51 7.22 15.84
C ARG A 234 -15.78 6.51 15.37
N LEU A 235 -16.73 7.25 14.78
CA LEU A 235 -17.98 6.68 14.26
C LEU A 235 -17.75 5.74 13.09
N SER A 236 -16.80 6.05 12.21
CA SER A 236 -16.48 5.20 11.05
C SER A 236 -15.75 3.92 11.42
N ASN A 237 -15.06 3.90 12.58
CA ASN A 237 -14.28 2.76 13.05
C ASN A 237 -14.98 1.99 14.19
N SER A 238 -16.20 2.38 14.58
CA SER A 238 -16.95 1.64 15.60
C SER A 238 -17.26 0.23 15.08
N PRO A 239 -16.88 -0.84 15.83
CA PRO A 239 -17.29 -2.18 15.47
C PRO A 239 -18.82 -2.21 15.45
N SER A 240 -19.40 -2.69 14.37
CA SER A 240 -20.83 -2.98 14.33
C SER A 240 -21.07 -4.07 15.39
N ASP A 241 -21.74 -3.72 16.48
CA ASP A 241 -22.18 -4.71 17.49
C ASP A 241 -22.91 -5.83 16.75
N ARG A 242 -22.44 -7.07 17.00
CA ARG A 242 -23.02 -8.29 16.49
C ARG A 242 -24.27 -8.66 17.25
#